data_71fd1ed6f186da455a01024eda326086
#
_entry.id   71fd1ed6f186da455a01024eda326086
#
_cell.length_a   1.000
_cell.length_b   1.000
_cell.length_c   1.000
_cell.angle_alpha   90.00
_cell.angle_beta   90.00
_cell.angle_gamma   90.00
#
_symmetry.space_group_name_H-M   'P 1'
#
loop_
_entity.id
_entity.type
_entity.pdbx_description
1 polymer ?
#
loop_
_entity_poly.entity_id
_entity_poly.type
_entity_poly.pdbx_seq_one_letter_code
_entity_poly.pdbx_strand_id
1 'polypeptide(L)'
;AAPERRVALVIGNNDYQNVVKLEKAVNDANAVAEELKKVGFEVQAYNNIGQKKMNQAINDFVQRVSGGGVGVFFFAGHGLQINNQNFLVPVDMDTPREPADVADQAISVPVLQDKLADAKAKYTLLVLDACRNNPLPKKAGRSIGATRGLAMTNSPSGQTVLYSAGANQEALDSLGSNDTHPNG
;
A
#
# COMPACT_ATOMS: atom_id res chain seq x y z
N ALA A 1 -8.69 -2.79 -33.09
CA ALA A 1 -8.14 -3.34 -31.83
C ALA A 1 -9.06 -2.93 -30.68
N ALA A 2 -9.36 -3.85 -29.76
CA ALA A 2 -10.11 -3.51 -28.55
C ALA A 2 -9.35 -2.43 -27.74
N PRO A 3 -10.05 -1.44 -27.14
CA PRO A 3 -9.39 -0.44 -26.35
C PRO A 3 -8.63 -1.11 -25.18
N GLU A 4 -7.44 -0.59 -24.87
CA GLU A 4 -6.61 -1.06 -23.78
C GLU A 4 -7.34 -0.89 -22.44
N ARG A 5 -7.48 -1.97 -21.67
CA ARG A 5 -8.07 -1.89 -20.34
C ARG A 5 -7.13 -1.16 -19.39
N ARG A 6 -7.66 -0.16 -18.74
CA ARG A 6 -6.97 0.68 -17.76
C ARG A 6 -7.72 0.61 -16.43
N VAL A 7 -7.18 -0.12 -15.48
CA VAL A 7 -7.81 -0.37 -14.19
C VAL A 7 -6.94 0.13 -13.04
N ALA A 8 -7.58 0.61 -12.00
CA ALA A 8 -6.89 1.04 -10.79
C ALA A 8 -7.53 0.46 -9.54
N LEU A 9 -6.69 0.08 -8.58
CA LEU A 9 -7.07 -0.21 -7.21
C LEU A 9 -6.44 0.83 -6.29
N VAL A 10 -7.27 1.51 -5.53
CA VAL A 10 -6.85 2.57 -4.60
C VAL A 10 -7.32 2.21 -3.19
N ILE A 11 -6.39 2.16 -2.24
CA ILE A 11 -6.67 1.82 -0.84
C ILE A 11 -6.09 2.90 0.07
N GLY A 12 -6.91 3.46 0.96
CA GLY A 12 -6.51 4.39 2.01
C GLY A 12 -6.92 3.89 3.39
N ASN A 13 -5.98 3.72 4.30
CA ASN A 13 -6.20 3.21 5.65
C ASN A 13 -5.75 4.22 6.72
N ASN A 14 -6.72 4.78 7.47
CA ASN A 14 -6.50 5.67 8.63
C ASN A 14 -6.83 4.98 9.96
N ASP A 15 -7.98 4.27 10.00
CA ASP A 15 -8.63 3.83 11.23
C ASP A 15 -8.12 2.49 11.71
N TYR A 16 -6.83 2.43 11.99
CA TYR A 16 -6.19 1.23 12.55
C TYR A 16 -6.75 0.89 13.93
N GLN A 17 -7.05 -0.38 14.15
CA GLN A 17 -7.71 -0.87 15.38
C GLN A 17 -6.72 -1.08 16.52
N ASN A 18 -5.53 -1.57 16.23
CA ASN A 18 -4.57 -2.05 17.24
C ASN A 18 -3.19 -1.35 17.16
N VAL A 19 -3.02 -0.43 16.21
CA VAL A 19 -1.81 0.38 16.04
C VAL A 19 -2.21 1.85 15.90
N VAL A 20 -1.23 2.76 15.83
CA VAL A 20 -1.47 4.21 15.74
C VAL A 20 -2.31 4.53 14.51
N LYS A 21 -3.38 5.32 14.70
CA LYS A 21 -4.20 5.83 13.60
C LYS A 21 -3.45 6.89 12.79
N LEU A 22 -3.84 7.03 11.52
CA LEU A 22 -3.40 8.09 10.63
C LEU A 22 -4.53 9.09 10.40
N GLU A 23 -4.21 10.26 9.82
CA GLU A 23 -5.18 11.33 9.60
C GLU A 23 -5.47 11.59 8.12
N LYS A 24 -4.48 11.40 7.24
CA LYS A 24 -4.53 11.86 5.85
C LYS A 24 -4.59 10.78 4.79
N ALA A 25 -4.22 9.54 5.10
CA ALA A 25 -4.09 8.47 4.11
C ALA A 25 -5.39 8.24 3.30
N VAL A 26 -6.56 8.33 3.94
CA VAL A 26 -7.86 8.23 3.24
C VAL A 26 -8.09 9.40 2.30
N ASN A 27 -7.75 10.62 2.70
CA ASN A 27 -7.91 11.81 1.86
C ASN A 27 -6.99 11.73 0.63
N ASP A 28 -5.74 11.32 0.80
CA ASP A 28 -4.78 11.15 -0.28
C ASP A 28 -5.26 10.07 -1.27
N ALA A 29 -5.72 8.93 -0.76
CA ALA A 29 -6.28 7.87 -1.58
C ALA A 29 -7.51 8.33 -2.38
N ASN A 30 -8.43 9.05 -1.75
CA ASN A 30 -9.61 9.57 -2.43
C ASN A 30 -9.25 10.59 -3.52
N ALA A 31 -8.30 11.48 -3.27
CA ALA A 31 -7.81 12.43 -4.26
C ALA A 31 -7.20 11.72 -5.48
N VAL A 32 -6.34 10.72 -5.25
CA VAL A 32 -5.74 9.92 -6.33
C VAL A 32 -6.81 9.16 -7.12
N ALA A 33 -7.81 8.58 -6.45
CA ALA A 33 -8.91 7.87 -7.10
C ALA A 33 -9.68 8.78 -8.07
N GLU A 34 -9.99 10.03 -7.67
CA GLU A 34 -10.68 10.99 -8.52
C GLU A 34 -9.84 11.41 -9.74
N GLU A 35 -8.53 11.64 -9.56
CA GLU A 35 -7.65 11.97 -10.67
C GLU A 35 -7.51 10.79 -11.66
N LEU A 36 -7.40 9.56 -11.18
CA LEU A 36 -7.33 8.38 -12.03
C LEU A 36 -8.62 8.18 -12.86
N LYS A 37 -9.80 8.46 -12.28
CA LYS A 37 -11.07 8.45 -13.03
C LYS A 37 -11.08 9.49 -14.16
N LYS A 38 -10.60 10.71 -13.88
CA LYS A 38 -10.55 11.79 -14.88
C LYS A 38 -9.66 11.43 -16.08
N VAL A 39 -8.60 10.68 -15.88
CA VAL A 39 -7.70 10.23 -16.97
C VAL A 39 -8.09 8.87 -17.55
N GLY A 40 -9.30 8.39 -17.26
CA GLY A 40 -9.91 7.26 -17.95
C GLY A 40 -9.59 5.88 -17.37
N PHE A 41 -9.18 5.79 -16.10
CA PHE A 41 -9.09 4.51 -15.40
C PHE A 41 -10.44 4.07 -14.84
N GLU A 42 -10.70 2.78 -14.91
CA GLU A 42 -11.76 2.14 -14.15
C GLU A 42 -11.26 1.90 -12.72
N VAL A 43 -11.73 2.70 -11.77
CA VAL A 43 -11.18 2.76 -10.40
C VAL A 43 -12.07 2.01 -9.42
N GLN A 44 -11.45 1.10 -8.65
CA GLN A 44 -12.00 0.58 -7.41
C GLN A 44 -11.27 1.22 -6.24
N ALA A 45 -12.00 1.93 -5.38
CA ALA A 45 -11.47 2.63 -4.23
C ALA A 45 -12.06 2.07 -2.94
N TYR A 46 -11.18 1.84 -1.95
CA TYR A 46 -11.56 1.34 -0.65
C TYR A 46 -10.87 2.14 0.46
N ASN A 47 -11.61 2.40 1.53
CA ASN A 47 -11.11 3.09 2.71
C ASN A 47 -11.27 2.21 3.95
N ASN A 48 -10.24 2.18 4.81
CA ASN A 48 -10.27 1.52 6.11
C ASN A 48 -10.67 0.03 6.02
N ILE A 49 -9.95 -0.72 5.21
CA ILE A 49 -10.24 -2.13 4.99
C ILE A 49 -9.21 -3.05 5.67
N GLY A 50 -9.72 -4.17 6.18
CA GLY A 50 -8.93 -5.22 6.81
C GLY A 50 -8.30 -6.18 5.80
N GLN A 51 -7.51 -7.13 6.31
CA GLN A 51 -6.71 -8.07 5.53
C GLN A 51 -7.53 -8.86 4.50
N LYS A 52 -8.64 -9.43 4.93
CA LYS A 52 -9.50 -10.23 4.04
C LYS A 52 -9.98 -9.42 2.84
N LYS A 53 -10.45 -8.20 3.10
CA LYS A 53 -10.95 -7.32 2.03
C LYS A 53 -9.83 -6.82 1.14
N MET A 54 -8.65 -6.51 1.69
CA MET A 54 -7.47 -6.16 0.90
C MET A 54 -7.08 -7.29 -0.05
N ASN A 55 -7.01 -8.52 0.43
CA ASN A 55 -6.71 -9.68 -0.40
C ASN A 55 -7.73 -9.90 -1.52
N GLN A 56 -9.03 -9.75 -1.21
CA GLN A 56 -10.10 -9.84 -2.22
C GLN A 56 -9.96 -8.77 -3.29
N ALA A 57 -9.74 -7.51 -2.89
CA ALA A 57 -9.58 -6.38 -3.80
C ALA A 57 -8.34 -6.54 -4.70
N ILE A 58 -7.23 -7.01 -4.14
CA ILE A 58 -5.99 -7.30 -4.88
C ILE A 58 -6.21 -8.42 -5.90
N ASN A 59 -6.85 -9.52 -5.50
CA ASN A 59 -7.11 -10.63 -6.42
C ASN A 59 -8.02 -10.20 -7.58
N ASP A 60 -9.04 -9.40 -7.31
CA ASP A 60 -9.91 -8.82 -8.34
C ASP A 60 -9.12 -7.88 -9.29
N PHE A 61 -8.29 -7.01 -8.73
CA PHE A 61 -7.41 -6.14 -9.51
C PHE A 61 -6.46 -6.93 -10.43
N VAL A 62 -5.81 -7.97 -9.90
CA VAL A 62 -4.93 -8.86 -10.68
C VAL A 62 -5.68 -9.51 -11.84
N GLN A 63 -6.91 -10.00 -11.62
CA GLN A 63 -7.75 -10.55 -12.67
C GLN A 63 -8.08 -9.51 -13.76
N ARG A 64 -8.38 -8.29 -13.35
CA ARG A 64 -8.79 -7.20 -14.27
C ARG A 64 -7.64 -6.71 -15.15
N VAL A 65 -6.40 -6.71 -14.68
CA VAL A 65 -5.21 -6.35 -15.49
C VAL A 65 -4.70 -7.52 -16.32
N SER A 66 -5.15 -8.74 -16.05
CA SER A 66 -4.68 -9.96 -16.70
C SER A 66 -4.84 -9.91 -18.21
N GLY A 67 -3.86 -10.47 -18.93
CA GLY A 67 -3.95 -10.58 -20.39
C GLY A 67 -3.73 -9.26 -21.13
N GLY A 68 -2.85 -8.39 -20.63
CA GLY A 68 -2.39 -7.21 -21.37
C GLY A 68 -3.03 -5.87 -20.91
N GLY A 69 -3.73 -5.85 -19.77
CA GLY A 69 -4.23 -4.59 -19.21
C GLY A 69 -3.12 -3.72 -18.61
N VAL A 70 -3.41 -2.43 -18.45
CA VAL A 70 -2.58 -1.47 -17.71
C VAL A 70 -3.21 -1.24 -16.34
N GLY A 71 -2.41 -1.37 -15.28
CA GLY A 71 -2.88 -1.26 -13.91
C GLY A 71 -2.16 -0.18 -13.11
N VAL A 72 -2.90 0.49 -12.21
CA VAL A 72 -2.35 1.33 -11.15
C VAL A 72 -2.84 0.78 -9.82
N PHE A 73 -1.91 0.46 -8.94
CA PHE A 73 -2.18 0.15 -7.54
C PHE A 73 -1.67 1.29 -6.68
N PHE A 74 -2.55 1.92 -5.93
CA PHE A 74 -2.20 2.96 -4.97
C PHE A 74 -2.58 2.53 -3.56
N PHE A 75 -1.64 2.68 -2.64
CA PHE A 75 -1.88 2.43 -1.22
C PHE A 75 -1.36 3.61 -0.40
N ALA A 76 -2.22 4.16 0.46
CA ALA A 76 -1.85 5.09 1.51
C ALA A 76 -2.19 4.50 2.88
N GLY A 77 -1.20 4.44 3.79
CA GLY A 77 -1.36 3.82 5.10
C GLY A 77 -0.04 3.45 5.75
N HIS A 78 -0.07 2.57 6.74
CA HIS A 78 1.15 2.05 7.35
C HIS A 78 1.82 0.99 6.48
N GLY A 79 3.15 1.09 6.39
CA GLY A 79 4.01 0.08 5.80
C GLY A 79 5.08 -0.39 6.79
N LEU A 80 5.46 -1.64 6.67
CA LEU A 80 6.50 -2.27 7.47
C LEU A 80 7.51 -2.97 6.56
N GLN A 81 8.76 -2.98 6.97
CA GLN A 81 9.80 -3.79 6.35
C GLN A 81 10.28 -4.84 7.35
N ILE A 82 10.27 -6.10 6.94
CA ILE A 82 10.81 -7.22 7.71
C ILE A 82 11.67 -8.07 6.80
N ASN A 83 12.91 -8.36 7.19
CA ASN A 83 13.85 -9.15 6.40
C ASN A 83 13.97 -8.67 4.94
N ASN A 84 14.06 -7.35 4.74
CA ASN A 84 14.09 -6.69 3.43
C ASN A 84 12.83 -6.90 2.56
N GLN A 85 11.76 -7.39 3.12
CA GLN A 85 10.47 -7.50 2.45
C GLN A 85 9.51 -6.42 2.94
N ASN A 86 8.77 -5.82 2.00
CA ASN A 86 7.79 -4.79 2.29
C ASN A 86 6.41 -5.38 2.51
N PHE A 87 5.71 -4.85 3.52
CA PHE A 87 4.35 -5.23 3.88
C PHE A 87 3.47 -3.99 4.03
N LEU A 88 2.25 -4.07 3.49
CA LEU A 88 1.20 -3.06 3.67
C LEU A 88 0.26 -3.50 4.79
N VAL A 89 0.00 -2.60 5.73
CA VAL A 89 -0.73 -2.92 6.96
C VAL A 89 -2.24 -2.71 6.77
N PRO A 90 -3.06 -3.76 6.94
CA PRO A 90 -4.52 -3.63 6.99
C PRO A 90 -4.97 -3.05 8.34
N VAL A 91 -6.19 -2.46 8.39
CA VAL A 91 -6.67 -1.78 9.61
C VAL A 91 -6.91 -2.72 10.79
N ASP A 92 -7.13 -4.00 10.54
CA ASP A 92 -7.42 -5.04 11.52
C ASP A 92 -6.19 -5.85 11.99
N MET A 93 -4.99 -5.48 11.54
CA MET A 93 -3.77 -6.15 12.00
C MET A 93 -3.60 -5.99 13.51
N ASP A 94 -3.42 -7.10 14.21
CA ASP A 94 -3.07 -7.09 15.63
C ASP A 94 -1.64 -6.59 15.85
N THR A 95 -1.34 -6.15 17.06
CA THR A 95 0.04 -5.79 17.42
C THR A 95 0.93 -7.04 17.34
N PRO A 96 1.87 -7.12 16.38
CA PRO A 96 2.68 -8.32 16.19
C PRO A 96 3.65 -8.52 17.35
N ARG A 97 3.89 -9.77 17.70
CA ARG A 97 4.83 -10.20 18.74
C ARG A 97 6.16 -10.63 18.15
N GLU A 98 6.11 -11.14 16.93
CA GLU A 98 7.26 -11.64 16.18
C GLU A 98 7.11 -11.34 14.67
N PRO A 99 8.18 -11.43 13.88
CA PRO A 99 8.14 -11.14 12.43
C PRO A 99 7.12 -11.99 11.66
N ALA A 100 6.89 -13.23 12.06
CA ALA A 100 5.93 -14.13 11.43
C ALA A 100 4.49 -13.58 11.52
N ASP A 101 4.12 -12.94 12.64
CA ASP A 101 2.79 -12.35 12.82
C ASP A 101 2.49 -11.29 11.75
N VAL A 102 3.51 -10.53 11.32
CA VAL A 102 3.35 -9.54 10.24
C VAL A 102 3.15 -10.23 8.90
N ALA A 103 3.94 -11.27 8.62
CA ALA A 103 3.81 -12.03 7.37
C ALA A 103 2.42 -12.69 7.24
N ASP A 104 1.84 -13.11 8.36
CA ASP A 104 0.52 -13.75 8.39
C ASP A 104 -0.64 -12.74 8.28
N GLN A 105 -0.46 -11.51 8.76
CA GLN A 105 -1.54 -10.54 8.90
C GLN A 105 -1.48 -9.36 7.91
N ALA A 106 -0.32 -9.06 7.36
CA ALA A 106 -0.13 -7.95 6.43
C ALA A 106 -0.09 -8.42 4.97
N ILE A 107 -0.14 -7.48 4.05
CA ILE A 107 -0.06 -7.75 2.61
C ILE A 107 1.39 -7.65 2.14
N SER A 108 1.94 -8.75 1.67
CA SER A 108 3.30 -8.80 1.11
C SER A 108 3.36 -8.11 -0.26
N VAL A 109 4.18 -7.07 -0.39
CA VAL A 109 4.40 -6.38 -1.68
C VAL A 109 5.08 -7.30 -2.69
N PRO A 110 6.13 -8.09 -2.36
CA PRO A 110 6.69 -9.06 -3.29
C PRO A 110 5.66 -10.05 -3.84
N VAL A 111 4.78 -10.58 -2.99
CA VAL A 111 3.71 -11.51 -3.43
C VAL A 111 2.73 -10.82 -4.40
N LEU A 112 2.38 -9.56 -4.14
CA LEU A 112 1.56 -8.76 -5.07
C LEU A 112 2.28 -8.59 -6.42
N GLN A 113 3.57 -8.28 -6.41
CA GLN A 113 4.37 -8.13 -7.63
C GLN A 113 4.44 -9.44 -8.44
N ASP A 114 4.62 -10.57 -7.78
CA ASP A 114 4.63 -11.90 -8.42
C ASP A 114 3.27 -12.22 -9.07
N LYS A 115 2.16 -11.96 -8.36
CA LYS A 115 0.81 -12.14 -8.92
C LYS A 115 0.58 -11.30 -10.18
N LEU A 116 1.06 -10.05 -10.19
CA LEU A 116 0.93 -9.16 -11.34
C LEU A 116 1.82 -9.61 -12.51
N ALA A 117 3.01 -10.14 -12.24
CA ALA A 117 3.88 -10.71 -13.26
C ALA A 117 3.23 -11.95 -13.91
N ASP A 118 2.68 -12.85 -13.11
CA ASP A 118 2.00 -14.07 -13.58
C ASP A 118 0.73 -13.75 -14.38
N ALA A 119 0.04 -12.66 -14.06
CA ALA A 119 -1.15 -12.18 -14.76
C ALA A 119 -0.86 -11.68 -16.18
N LYS A 120 0.41 -11.49 -16.55
CA LYS A 120 0.81 -10.94 -17.86
C LYS A 120 0.15 -9.60 -18.18
N ALA A 121 0.09 -8.72 -17.20
CA ALA A 121 -0.28 -7.34 -17.43
C ALA A 121 0.74 -6.69 -18.39
N LYS A 122 0.26 -5.78 -19.23
CA LYS A 122 1.14 -5.03 -20.13
C LYS A 122 2.08 -4.11 -19.34
N TYR A 123 1.52 -3.43 -18.35
CA TYR A 123 2.27 -2.56 -17.45
C TYR A 123 1.50 -2.35 -16.14
N THR A 124 2.21 -2.31 -15.03
CA THR A 124 1.65 -1.97 -13.73
C THR A 124 2.51 -0.94 -13.00
N LEU A 125 1.84 0.07 -12.44
CA LEU A 125 2.42 1.07 -11.56
C LEU A 125 1.90 0.82 -10.14
N LEU A 126 2.82 0.59 -9.20
CA LEU A 126 2.52 0.51 -7.77
C LEU A 126 3.01 1.81 -7.12
N VAL A 127 2.10 2.56 -6.52
CA VAL A 127 2.41 3.78 -5.76
C VAL A 127 2.13 3.50 -4.29
N LEU A 128 3.18 3.47 -3.49
CA LEU A 128 3.13 3.10 -2.08
C LEU A 128 3.44 4.33 -1.22
N ASP A 129 2.37 5.00 -0.80
CA ASP A 129 2.42 6.14 0.13
C ASP A 129 2.26 5.62 1.57
N ALA A 130 3.34 5.02 2.06
CA ALA A 130 3.35 4.40 3.38
C ALA A 130 4.13 5.26 4.37
N CYS A 131 3.42 5.79 5.36
CA CYS A 131 4.04 6.47 6.50
C CYS A 131 5.07 5.57 7.17
N ARG A 132 6.28 6.11 7.37
CA ARG A 132 7.41 5.36 7.94
C ARG A 132 7.48 5.41 9.47
N ASN A 133 6.51 5.99 10.12
CA ASN A 133 6.41 5.88 11.57
C ASN A 133 6.12 4.42 11.91
N ASN A 134 7.01 3.82 12.70
CA ASN A 134 6.78 2.45 13.15
C ASN A 134 5.43 2.41 13.89
N PRO A 135 4.39 1.77 13.33
CA PRO A 135 3.08 1.73 13.96
C PRO A 135 3.09 0.87 15.23
N LEU A 136 4.20 0.16 15.47
CA LEU A 136 4.32 -0.78 16.56
C LEU A 136 4.75 -0.07 17.84
N PRO A 137 4.11 -0.35 18.98
CA PRO A 137 4.50 0.24 20.26
C PRO A 137 5.93 -0.18 20.63
N LYS A 138 6.74 0.79 21.09
CA LYS A 138 8.06 0.52 21.66
C LYS A 138 7.88 -0.24 22.98
N LYS A 139 7.82 -1.56 22.92
CA LYS A 139 7.99 -2.37 24.14
C LYS A 139 9.46 -2.36 24.51
N ALA A 140 9.75 -1.94 25.74
CA ALA A 140 11.07 -1.97 26.31
C ALA A 140 11.70 -3.37 26.10
N GLY A 141 12.77 -3.44 25.31
CA GLY A 141 13.68 -4.57 25.23
C GLY A 141 13.52 -5.58 24.09
N ARG A 142 12.52 -5.49 23.20
CA ARG A 142 12.45 -6.41 22.04
C ARG A 142 11.99 -5.69 20.78
N SER A 143 12.93 -5.45 19.88
CA SER A 143 12.63 -5.15 18.48
C SER A 143 12.24 -6.46 17.78
N ILE A 144 11.11 -6.50 17.10
CA ILE A 144 10.71 -7.65 16.25
C ILE A 144 11.49 -7.69 14.92
N GLY A 145 12.56 -6.92 14.78
CA GLY A 145 13.32 -6.84 13.52
C GLY A 145 12.61 -6.07 12.40
N ALA A 146 11.46 -5.47 12.68
CA ALA A 146 10.80 -4.59 11.74
C ALA A 146 11.56 -3.26 11.66
N THR A 147 11.96 -2.89 10.46
CA THR A 147 12.52 -1.56 10.19
C THR A 147 11.42 -0.61 9.70
N ARG A 148 11.66 0.68 9.93
CA ARG A 148 10.70 1.73 9.56
C ARG A 148 10.61 1.88 8.05
N GLY A 149 9.40 1.98 7.54
CA GLY A 149 9.12 2.27 6.15
C GLY A 149 9.35 1.12 5.19
N LEU A 150 9.15 1.41 3.91
CA LEU A 150 9.34 0.46 2.84
C LEU A 150 10.75 0.59 2.24
N ALA A 151 11.38 -0.54 1.89
CA ALA A 151 12.65 -0.56 1.19
C ALA A 151 12.43 -0.41 -0.32
N MET A 152 13.39 0.20 -1.00
CA MET A 152 13.46 0.09 -2.45
C MET A 152 13.75 -1.37 -2.82
N THR A 153 12.93 -1.92 -3.72
CA THR A 153 13.08 -3.28 -4.23
C THR A 153 13.18 -3.27 -5.75
N ASN A 154 13.84 -4.28 -6.29
CA ASN A 154 13.82 -4.47 -7.74
C ASN A 154 12.42 -4.87 -8.19
N SER A 155 11.94 -4.25 -9.26
CA SER A 155 10.65 -4.56 -9.86
C SER A 155 10.81 -5.55 -11.00
N PRO A 156 9.90 -6.54 -11.16
CA PRO A 156 9.80 -7.37 -12.35
C PRO A 156 9.64 -6.51 -13.62
N SER A 157 9.97 -7.08 -14.78
CA SER A 157 9.77 -6.42 -16.07
C SER A 157 8.29 -6.04 -16.25
N GLY A 158 8.04 -4.82 -16.75
CA GLY A 158 6.68 -4.30 -16.91
C GLY A 158 6.03 -3.77 -15.63
N GLN A 159 6.80 -3.64 -14.56
CA GLN A 159 6.33 -3.04 -13.30
C GLN A 159 7.22 -1.86 -12.89
N THR A 160 6.61 -0.85 -12.30
CA THR A 160 7.31 0.25 -11.62
C THR A 160 6.72 0.43 -10.22
N VAL A 161 7.58 0.60 -9.23
CA VAL A 161 7.16 0.91 -7.86
C VAL A 161 7.68 2.30 -7.50
N LEU A 162 6.75 3.17 -7.10
CA LEU A 162 7.05 4.50 -6.56
C LEU A 162 6.77 4.50 -5.07
N TYR A 163 7.69 5.05 -4.31
CA TYR A 163 7.56 5.25 -2.86
C TYR A 163 7.47 6.75 -2.58
N SER A 164 6.56 7.17 -1.69
CA SER A 164 6.33 8.58 -1.35
C SER A 164 7.52 9.25 -0.66
N ALA A 165 8.39 8.45 -0.03
CA ALA A 165 9.62 8.93 0.57
C ALA A 165 10.82 8.14 0.06
N GLY A 166 11.95 8.81 -0.13
CA GLY A 166 13.21 8.16 -0.53
C GLY A 166 13.70 7.13 0.50
N ALA A 167 14.60 6.26 0.08
CA ALA A 167 15.24 5.30 0.99
C ALA A 167 15.82 6.03 2.21
N ASN A 168 15.50 5.58 3.41
CA ASN A 168 15.90 6.16 4.70
C ASN A 168 15.31 7.56 5.01
N GLN A 169 14.29 8.03 4.29
CA GLN A 169 13.52 9.24 4.63
C GLN A 169 12.17 8.86 5.23
N GLU A 170 11.67 9.67 6.16
CA GLU A 170 10.33 9.50 6.73
C GLU A 170 9.34 10.36 5.96
N ALA A 171 8.24 9.76 5.49
CA ALA A 171 7.06 10.51 5.08
C ALA A 171 6.26 10.87 6.34
N LEU A 172 5.91 12.13 6.49
CA LEU A 172 5.10 12.61 7.61
C LEU A 172 3.63 12.67 7.19
N ASP A 173 2.74 12.15 8.04
CA ASP A 173 1.30 12.21 7.81
C ASP A 173 0.76 13.63 8.08
N SER A 174 1.35 14.33 9.05
CA SER A 174 1.01 15.73 9.35
C SER A 174 2.19 16.51 9.91
N LEU A 175 2.16 17.83 9.75
CA LEU A 175 3.14 18.75 10.34
C LEU A 175 2.82 19.15 11.80
N GLY A 176 1.85 18.49 12.42
CA GLY A 176 1.41 18.75 13.79
C GLY A 176 0.01 19.36 13.85
N SER A 177 -0.43 19.75 15.07
CA SER A 177 -1.81 20.19 15.33
C SER A 177 -2.29 21.42 14.53
N ASN A 178 -1.40 22.13 13.86
CA ASN A 178 -1.72 23.31 13.05
C ASN A 178 -1.67 23.03 11.54
N ASP A 179 -1.49 21.79 11.13
CA ASP A 179 -1.47 21.44 9.70
C ASP A 179 -2.88 21.46 9.13
N THR A 180 -3.16 22.48 8.32
CA THR A 180 -4.47 22.69 7.66
C THR A 180 -4.54 22.08 6.27
N HIS A 181 -3.48 21.44 5.78
CA HIS A 181 -3.47 20.82 4.46
C HIS A 181 -4.24 19.48 4.51
N PRO A 182 -5.20 19.26 3.62
CA PRO A 182 -6.03 18.04 3.61
C PRO A 182 -5.27 16.79 3.16
N ASN A 183 -4.14 16.99 2.46
CA ASN A 183 -3.30 15.92 1.91
C ASN A 183 -1.90 15.99 2.52
N GLY A 184 -1.27 14.83 2.69
CA GLY A 184 0.08 14.69 3.25
C GLY A 184 1.20 15.02 2.29
#